data_38938e269c098dc2741cf4b2b41c7ae4
#
_entry.id   38938e269c098dc2741cf4b2b41c7ae4
#
_cell.length_a   1.000
_cell.length_b   1.000
_cell.length_c   1.000
_cell.angle_alpha   90.00
_cell.angle_beta   90.00
_cell.angle_gamma   90.00
#
_symmetry.space_group_name_H-M   'P 1'
#
loop_
_entity.id
_entity.type
_entity.pdbx_description
1 polymer ?
#
loop_
_entity_poly.entity_id
_entity_poly.type
_entity_poly.pdbx_seq_one_letter_code
_entity_poly.pdbx_strand_id
1 'polypeptide(L)'
;METISRKPEDLLRLADLQPELAYWLQAHPPPPTPQDLAGLRVAYENINQRCLQTLTAGLTADIRIETRTVTGRDGYEIPIRIYRAASSSELGPLIIAIHGGAKFMGSLTDEEAHCCLFASEFNATCINIEYRLSPEHKTPVMVYDCWDVVQWAAKHAHEIGANPEKGFIVQGSSSGGQMADIMGHFSRDEKLEPPITGLLEICTSSCQYDAMPEQYKPEFLSWDQDIKGGLTREGLLRFFQLTGAAENPSHHLNSPLLWPSGHQGLAPVVFQVHGRDFVRDTALIYERVLREQGVKTKLKVYPGAPHGFNTLFCNTEIAKQHENDTIEAIKWLLSLVNDR
;
A
#
# COMPACT_ATOMS: atom_id res chain seq x y z
N MET A 1 13.84 0.15 16.68
CA MET A 1 13.88 0.80 15.35
C MET A 1 15.06 0.21 14.60
N GLU A 2 14.84 -0.48 13.48
CA GLU A 2 15.95 -0.87 12.60
C GLU A 2 16.58 0.42 12.04
N THR A 3 17.80 0.69 12.42
CA THR A 3 18.58 1.78 11.83
C THR A 3 19.24 1.23 10.57
N ILE A 4 18.72 1.58 9.42
CA ILE A 4 19.32 1.17 8.15
C ILE A 4 20.52 2.07 7.88
N SER A 5 21.64 1.44 7.53
CA SER A 5 22.79 2.17 7.00
C SER A 5 22.42 2.88 5.70
N ARG A 6 22.75 4.16 5.60
CA ARG A 6 22.50 4.96 4.40
C ARG A 6 23.74 5.13 3.52
N LYS A 7 24.78 4.32 3.77
CA LYS A 7 25.95 4.29 2.92
C LYS A 7 25.57 3.69 1.56
N PRO A 8 26.05 4.24 0.45
CA PRO A 8 25.72 3.76 -0.89
C PRO A 8 25.94 2.26 -1.07
N GLU A 9 27.04 1.72 -0.58
CA GLU A 9 27.35 0.30 -0.68
C GLU A 9 26.36 -0.61 0.06
N ASP A 10 25.80 -0.16 1.19
CA ASP A 10 24.83 -0.92 1.96
C ASP A 10 23.44 -0.84 1.30
N LEU A 11 23.05 0.33 0.78
CA LEU A 11 21.81 0.50 0.02
C LEU A 11 21.80 -0.35 -1.26
N LEU A 12 22.93 -0.39 -1.98
CA LEU A 12 23.07 -1.21 -3.18
C LEU A 12 22.92 -2.71 -2.88
N ARG A 13 23.47 -3.19 -1.76
CA ARG A 13 23.35 -4.60 -1.34
C ARG A 13 21.93 -5.01 -0.98
N LEU A 14 21.04 -4.08 -0.67
CA LEU A 14 19.62 -4.40 -0.46
C LEU A 14 18.96 -5.02 -1.69
N ALA A 15 19.52 -4.86 -2.88
CA ALA A 15 19.02 -5.46 -4.11
C ALA A 15 19.60 -6.85 -4.41
N ASP A 16 20.56 -7.36 -3.62
CA ASP A 16 21.10 -8.70 -3.79
C ASP A 16 19.97 -9.72 -3.54
N LEU A 17 19.64 -10.51 -4.58
CA LEU A 17 18.48 -11.41 -4.53
C LEU A 17 18.53 -12.34 -3.33
N GLN A 18 17.45 -12.37 -2.56
CA GLN A 18 17.33 -13.20 -1.38
C GLN A 18 17.41 -14.71 -1.77
N PRO A 19 18.23 -15.53 -1.08
CA PRO A 19 18.51 -16.91 -1.50
C PRO A 19 17.29 -17.81 -1.65
N GLU A 20 16.31 -17.71 -0.75
CA GLU A 20 15.06 -18.48 -0.84
C GLU A 20 14.28 -18.13 -2.11
N LEU A 21 14.18 -16.82 -2.43
CA LEU A 21 13.51 -16.35 -3.64
C LEU A 21 14.27 -16.75 -4.91
N ALA A 22 15.61 -16.76 -4.87
CA ALA A 22 16.42 -17.25 -5.98
C ALA A 22 16.14 -18.74 -6.27
N TYR A 23 16.12 -19.56 -5.22
CA TYR A 23 15.77 -20.98 -5.32
C TYR A 23 14.34 -21.17 -5.85
N TRP A 24 13.39 -20.40 -5.30
CA TRP A 24 11.98 -20.49 -5.72
C TRP A 24 11.79 -20.14 -7.19
N LEU A 25 12.42 -19.05 -7.67
CA LEU A 25 12.36 -18.62 -9.07
C LEU A 25 12.99 -19.63 -10.03
N GLN A 26 14.04 -20.33 -9.60
CA GLN A 26 14.64 -21.40 -10.39
C GLN A 26 13.69 -22.60 -10.55
N ALA A 27 12.98 -22.95 -9.46
CA ALA A 27 12.02 -24.06 -9.47
C ALA A 27 10.70 -23.71 -10.18
N HIS A 28 10.32 -22.43 -10.18
CA HIS A 28 9.05 -21.93 -10.71
C HIS A 28 9.30 -20.70 -11.60
N PRO A 29 9.86 -20.88 -12.81
CA PRO A 29 10.11 -19.75 -13.70
C PRO A 29 8.79 -19.04 -14.01
N PRO A 30 8.74 -17.70 -13.93
CA PRO A 30 7.53 -16.96 -14.21
C PRO A 30 7.10 -17.16 -15.68
N PRO A 31 5.80 -17.22 -15.96
CA PRO A 31 5.31 -17.23 -17.32
C PRO A 31 5.70 -15.94 -18.05
N PRO A 32 5.73 -15.96 -19.40
CA PRO A 32 5.95 -14.73 -20.17
C PRO A 32 4.96 -13.63 -19.77
N THR A 33 5.46 -12.43 -19.56
CA THR A 33 4.62 -11.28 -19.24
C THR A 33 3.74 -10.91 -20.44
N PRO A 34 2.41 -10.84 -20.30
CA PRO A 34 1.53 -10.37 -21.35
C PRO A 34 1.93 -8.97 -21.85
N GLN A 35 1.79 -8.73 -23.16
CA GLN A 35 2.17 -7.45 -23.77
C GLN A 35 1.01 -6.46 -23.84
N ASP A 36 -0.22 -6.94 -23.80
CA ASP A 36 -1.43 -6.12 -23.79
C ASP A 36 -1.98 -5.94 -22.37
N LEU A 37 -2.77 -4.89 -22.20
CA LEU A 37 -3.32 -4.48 -20.91
C LEU A 37 -4.31 -5.52 -20.34
N ALA A 38 -5.13 -6.13 -21.18
CA ALA A 38 -6.11 -7.11 -20.75
C ALA A 38 -5.43 -8.37 -20.19
N GLY A 39 -4.40 -8.85 -20.90
CA GLY A 39 -3.58 -9.98 -20.43
C GLY A 39 -2.84 -9.67 -19.12
N LEU A 40 -2.32 -8.45 -18.97
CA LEU A 40 -1.67 -8.01 -17.72
C LEU A 40 -2.67 -8.01 -16.54
N ARG A 41 -3.88 -7.48 -16.72
CA ARG A 41 -4.94 -7.49 -15.71
C ARG A 41 -5.32 -8.91 -15.29
N VAL A 42 -5.50 -9.81 -16.29
CA VAL A 42 -5.81 -11.23 -16.01
C VAL A 42 -4.67 -11.93 -15.28
N ALA A 43 -3.42 -11.71 -15.69
CA ALA A 43 -2.27 -12.31 -15.03
C ALA A 43 -2.13 -11.83 -13.58
N TYR A 44 -2.34 -10.55 -13.33
CA TYR A 44 -2.30 -9.94 -12.00
C TYR A 44 -3.43 -10.49 -11.11
N GLU A 45 -4.66 -10.56 -11.60
CA GLU A 45 -5.79 -11.16 -10.88
C GLU A 45 -5.53 -12.62 -10.51
N ASN A 46 -4.98 -13.43 -11.41
CA ASN A 46 -4.65 -14.83 -11.13
C ASN A 46 -3.59 -14.99 -10.02
N ILE A 47 -2.65 -14.05 -9.91
CA ILE A 47 -1.65 -14.03 -8.83
C ILE A 47 -2.35 -13.74 -7.51
N ASN A 48 -3.19 -12.72 -7.46
CA ASN A 48 -3.90 -12.31 -6.26
C ASN A 48 -4.89 -13.39 -5.76
N GLN A 49 -5.60 -14.05 -6.66
CA GLN A 49 -6.48 -15.17 -6.33
C GLN A 49 -5.71 -16.34 -5.65
N ARG A 50 -4.52 -16.66 -6.13
CA ARG A 50 -3.68 -17.71 -5.49
C ARG A 50 -3.18 -17.27 -4.13
N CYS A 51 -2.76 -16.01 -4.00
CA CYS A 51 -2.34 -15.46 -2.74
C CYS A 51 -3.47 -15.44 -1.73
N LEU A 52 -4.66 -14.98 -2.12
CA LEU A 52 -5.86 -15.01 -1.28
C LEU A 52 -6.13 -16.41 -0.72
N GLN A 53 -6.17 -17.44 -1.57
CA GLN A 53 -6.39 -18.81 -1.15
C GLN A 53 -5.33 -19.30 -0.14
N THR A 54 -4.07 -18.90 -0.34
CA THR A 54 -2.96 -19.29 0.55
C THR A 54 -3.07 -18.61 1.92
N LEU A 55 -3.29 -17.31 1.94
CA LEU A 55 -3.28 -16.52 3.17
C LEU A 55 -4.56 -16.74 4.01
N THR A 56 -5.69 -17.04 3.38
CA THR A 56 -6.94 -17.26 4.09
C THR A 56 -7.17 -18.72 4.53
N ALA A 57 -6.39 -19.68 4.03
CA ALA A 57 -6.53 -21.10 4.34
C ALA A 57 -6.42 -21.45 5.84
N GLY A 58 -5.74 -20.62 6.63
CA GLY A 58 -5.56 -20.81 8.08
C GLY A 58 -6.49 -19.96 8.96
N LEU A 59 -7.36 -19.15 8.39
CA LEU A 59 -8.26 -18.30 9.15
C LEU A 59 -9.36 -19.15 9.80
N THR A 60 -9.48 -19.03 11.12
CA THR A 60 -10.50 -19.76 11.91
C THR A 60 -11.75 -18.93 12.17
N ALA A 61 -11.66 -17.60 12.01
CA ALA A 61 -12.78 -16.71 12.18
C ALA A 61 -13.71 -16.78 10.96
N ASP A 62 -15.02 -16.88 11.23
CA ASP A 62 -16.03 -16.68 10.21
C ASP A 62 -16.11 -15.19 9.87
N ILE A 63 -15.79 -14.83 8.64
CA ILE A 63 -15.75 -13.44 8.16
C ILE A 63 -16.99 -13.15 7.34
N ARG A 64 -17.78 -12.21 7.82
CA ARG A 64 -18.90 -11.65 7.05
C ARG A 64 -18.36 -10.66 6.03
N ILE A 65 -18.70 -10.88 4.76
CA ILE A 65 -18.35 -10.01 3.63
C ILE A 65 -19.63 -9.39 3.09
N GLU A 66 -19.63 -8.07 2.93
CA GLU A 66 -20.75 -7.32 2.38
C GLU A 66 -20.25 -6.43 1.25
N THR A 67 -20.89 -6.51 0.08
CA THR A 67 -20.59 -5.60 -1.06
C THR A 67 -21.57 -4.44 -1.05
N ARG A 68 -21.06 -3.23 -1.20
CA ARG A 68 -21.81 -1.97 -1.31
C ARG A 68 -21.20 -1.07 -2.38
N THR A 69 -21.85 0.04 -2.65
CA THR A 69 -21.28 1.17 -3.39
C THR A 69 -21.29 2.43 -2.53
N VAL A 70 -20.36 3.31 -2.84
CA VAL A 70 -20.29 4.67 -2.29
C VAL A 70 -20.42 5.65 -3.46
N THR A 71 -21.36 6.56 -3.39
CA THR A 71 -21.52 7.59 -4.43
C THR A 71 -20.38 8.60 -4.32
N GLY A 72 -19.51 8.64 -5.33
CA GLY A 72 -18.41 9.60 -5.43
C GLY A 72 -18.91 11.00 -5.77
N ARG A 73 -18.01 11.97 -5.66
CA ARG A 73 -18.27 13.41 -5.90
C ARG A 73 -18.79 13.75 -7.29
N ASP A 74 -18.54 12.89 -8.26
CA ASP A 74 -18.99 13.01 -9.66
C ASP A 74 -20.19 12.12 -10.00
N GLY A 75 -20.77 11.47 -8.99
CA GLY A 75 -21.93 10.60 -9.12
C GLY A 75 -21.59 9.16 -9.53
N TYR A 76 -20.31 8.80 -9.63
CA TYR A 76 -19.91 7.43 -9.88
C TYR A 76 -20.13 6.57 -8.62
N GLU A 77 -20.73 5.38 -8.82
CA GLU A 77 -20.94 4.42 -7.73
C GLU A 77 -19.68 3.56 -7.54
N ILE A 78 -18.84 3.93 -6.56
CA ILE A 78 -17.56 3.27 -6.26
C ILE A 78 -17.84 1.97 -5.51
N PRO A 79 -17.49 0.78 -6.07
CA PRO A 79 -17.72 -0.48 -5.38
C PRO A 79 -16.77 -0.62 -4.19
N ILE A 80 -17.28 -1.15 -3.09
CA ILE A 80 -16.51 -1.50 -1.90
C ILE A 80 -16.92 -2.87 -1.36
N ARG A 81 -16.02 -3.54 -0.65
CA ARG A 81 -16.34 -4.68 0.21
C ARG A 81 -16.01 -4.36 1.65
N ILE A 82 -16.91 -4.74 2.54
CA ILE A 82 -16.77 -4.58 3.99
C ILE A 82 -16.58 -5.96 4.60
N TYR A 83 -15.55 -6.12 5.40
CA TYR A 83 -15.17 -7.38 6.07
C TYR A 83 -15.24 -7.21 7.57
N ARG A 84 -15.85 -8.17 8.27
CA ARG A 84 -16.01 -8.17 9.73
C ARG A 84 -16.01 -9.58 10.27
N ALA A 85 -15.50 -9.79 11.49
CA ALA A 85 -15.72 -11.04 12.21
C ALA A 85 -17.23 -11.23 12.50
N ALA A 86 -17.80 -12.35 12.06
CA ALA A 86 -19.24 -12.59 12.16
C ALA A 86 -19.73 -12.77 13.60
N SER A 87 -18.87 -13.30 14.48
CA SER A 87 -19.18 -13.58 15.89
C SER A 87 -19.06 -12.39 16.84
N SER A 88 -18.51 -11.26 16.38
CA SER A 88 -18.28 -10.10 17.27
C SER A 88 -19.51 -9.20 17.39
N SER A 89 -19.90 -8.91 18.63
CA SER A 89 -20.88 -7.89 18.98
C SER A 89 -20.25 -6.52 19.27
N GLU A 90 -18.92 -6.46 19.44
CA GLU A 90 -18.19 -5.24 19.73
C GLU A 90 -17.74 -4.52 18.46
N LEU A 91 -17.80 -3.19 18.48
CA LEU A 91 -17.23 -2.38 17.42
C LEU A 91 -15.71 -2.34 17.54
N GLY A 92 -15.01 -2.76 16.48
CA GLY A 92 -13.56 -2.71 16.40
C GLY A 92 -13.05 -1.46 15.64
N PRO A 93 -11.73 -1.34 15.43
CA PRO A 93 -11.15 -0.26 14.66
C PRO A 93 -11.64 -0.29 13.20
N LEU A 94 -11.53 0.86 12.51
CA LEU A 94 -11.78 1.00 11.08
C LEU A 94 -10.47 0.89 10.32
N ILE A 95 -10.41 0.02 9.32
CA ILE A 95 -9.25 -0.11 8.43
C ILE A 95 -9.71 0.02 6.97
N ILE A 96 -9.12 0.95 6.24
CA ILE A 96 -9.33 1.08 4.79
C ILE A 96 -8.16 0.42 4.08
N ALA A 97 -8.45 -0.44 3.11
CA ALA A 97 -7.47 -1.10 2.27
C ALA A 97 -7.55 -0.57 0.84
N ILE A 98 -6.41 -0.15 0.29
CA ILE A 98 -6.29 0.39 -1.06
C ILE A 98 -5.32 -0.49 -1.83
N HIS A 99 -5.82 -1.15 -2.88
CA HIS A 99 -5.02 -2.11 -3.63
C HIS A 99 -3.92 -1.46 -4.49
N GLY A 100 -2.92 -2.26 -4.81
CA GLY A 100 -1.84 -1.91 -5.73
C GLY A 100 -2.23 -1.98 -7.20
N GLY A 101 -1.26 -2.37 -8.04
CA GLY A 101 -1.50 -2.56 -9.48
C GLY A 101 -1.24 -1.31 -10.32
N ALA A 102 -0.39 -0.39 -9.85
CA ALA A 102 0.06 0.80 -10.57
C ALA A 102 -1.09 1.67 -11.11
N LYS A 103 -2.26 1.65 -10.46
CA LYS A 103 -3.49 2.40 -10.81
C LYS A 103 -4.13 1.98 -12.14
N PHE A 104 -3.71 0.86 -12.75
CA PHE A 104 -4.30 0.34 -13.98
C PHE A 104 -4.63 -1.17 -13.91
N MET A 105 -4.23 -1.84 -12.85
CA MET A 105 -4.61 -3.21 -12.50
C MET A 105 -5.18 -3.22 -11.07
N GLY A 106 -5.68 -4.36 -10.66
CA GLY A 106 -6.21 -4.59 -9.33
C GLY A 106 -7.72 -4.62 -9.28
N SER A 107 -8.22 -5.19 -8.20
CA SER A 107 -9.63 -5.38 -7.91
C SER A 107 -9.85 -5.56 -6.40
N LEU A 108 -11.09 -5.81 -6.00
CA LEU A 108 -11.42 -6.18 -4.61
C LEU A 108 -10.76 -7.48 -4.12
N THR A 109 -10.14 -8.27 -5.01
CA THR A 109 -9.44 -9.51 -4.61
C THR A 109 -8.09 -9.23 -3.96
N ASP A 110 -7.43 -8.13 -4.34
CA ASP A 110 -6.03 -7.87 -3.98
C ASP A 110 -5.80 -7.75 -2.47
N GLU A 111 -6.62 -6.95 -1.78
CA GLU A 111 -6.48 -6.71 -0.34
C GLU A 111 -7.47 -7.53 0.51
N GLU A 112 -8.20 -8.46 -0.10
CA GLU A 112 -9.19 -9.30 0.60
C GLU A 112 -8.55 -10.12 1.70
N ALA A 113 -7.36 -10.69 1.45
CA ALA A 113 -6.63 -11.48 2.45
C ALA A 113 -6.28 -10.64 3.69
N HIS A 114 -5.74 -9.44 3.50
CA HIS A 114 -5.44 -8.52 4.59
C HIS A 114 -6.72 -8.09 5.32
N CYS A 115 -7.79 -7.78 4.60
CA CYS A 115 -9.07 -7.43 5.22
C CYS A 115 -9.62 -8.56 6.10
N CYS A 116 -9.55 -9.82 5.63
CA CYS A 116 -9.94 -10.99 6.42
C CYS A 116 -9.05 -11.16 7.65
N LEU A 117 -7.73 -11.02 7.47
CA LEU A 117 -6.74 -11.16 8.54
C LEU A 117 -6.96 -10.09 9.63
N PHE A 118 -7.12 -8.83 9.27
CA PHE A 118 -7.34 -7.74 10.24
C PHE A 118 -8.70 -7.84 10.93
N ALA A 119 -9.74 -8.29 10.21
CA ALA A 119 -11.03 -8.56 10.82
C ALA A 119 -10.94 -9.69 11.86
N SER A 120 -10.16 -10.74 11.58
CA SER A 120 -9.93 -11.85 12.51
C SER A 120 -9.08 -11.45 13.71
N GLU A 121 -7.93 -10.80 13.48
CA GLU A 121 -6.92 -10.54 14.52
C GLU A 121 -7.29 -9.37 15.43
N PHE A 122 -7.90 -8.32 14.88
CA PHE A 122 -8.17 -7.07 15.60
C PHE A 122 -9.65 -6.79 15.81
N ASN A 123 -10.53 -7.71 15.40
CA ASN A 123 -11.96 -7.42 15.31
C ASN A 123 -12.26 -6.15 14.51
N ALA A 124 -11.42 -5.84 13.52
CA ALA A 124 -11.55 -4.66 12.70
C ALA A 124 -12.74 -4.76 11.74
N THR A 125 -13.34 -3.61 11.43
CA THR A 125 -14.15 -3.47 10.23
C THR A 125 -13.25 -2.95 9.13
N CYS A 126 -13.03 -3.78 8.10
CA CYS A 126 -12.17 -3.43 6.97
C CYS A 126 -13.00 -3.07 5.75
N ILE A 127 -12.58 -2.04 5.01
CA ILE A 127 -13.17 -1.64 3.73
C ILE A 127 -12.10 -1.76 2.65
N ASN A 128 -12.37 -2.58 1.63
CA ASN A 128 -11.56 -2.68 0.43
C ASN A 128 -12.23 -1.89 -0.69
N ILE A 129 -11.47 -1.08 -1.43
CA ILE A 129 -11.98 -0.12 -2.41
C ILE A 129 -11.66 -0.58 -3.82
N GLU A 130 -12.64 -0.60 -4.71
CA GLU A 130 -12.45 -0.79 -6.16
C GLU A 130 -12.52 0.58 -6.86
N TYR A 131 -11.43 1.32 -6.81
CA TYR A 131 -11.32 2.62 -7.47
C TYR A 131 -11.18 2.47 -8.98
N ARG A 132 -11.60 3.50 -9.73
CA ARG A 132 -11.51 3.52 -11.20
C ARG A 132 -10.06 3.47 -11.69
N LEU A 133 -9.82 2.67 -12.73
CA LEU A 133 -8.49 2.36 -13.23
C LEU A 133 -8.14 3.14 -14.50
N SER A 134 -6.82 3.30 -14.72
CA SER A 134 -6.24 3.79 -15.98
C SER A 134 -6.14 2.66 -17.01
N PRO A 135 -6.12 2.96 -18.31
CA PRO A 135 -6.14 4.29 -18.93
C PRO A 135 -7.55 4.90 -19.07
N GLU A 136 -8.59 4.15 -18.70
CA GLU A 136 -10.00 4.58 -18.82
C GLU A 136 -10.23 5.86 -18.00
N HIS A 137 -9.59 5.96 -16.85
CA HIS A 137 -9.59 7.12 -15.98
C HIS A 137 -8.16 7.45 -15.55
N LYS A 138 -7.72 8.69 -15.76
CA LYS A 138 -6.39 9.15 -15.37
C LYS A 138 -6.39 9.78 -13.97
N THR A 139 -5.20 9.89 -13.37
CA THR A 139 -5.00 10.69 -12.16
C THR A 139 -5.56 12.11 -12.41
N PRO A 140 -6.36 12.68 -11.48
CA PRO A 140 -6.53 12.26 -10.07
C PRO A 140 -7.80 11.43 -9.77
N VAL A 141 -8.52 10.89 -10.74
CA VAL A 141 -9.83 10.26 -10.53
C VAL A 141 -9.78 9.18 -9.43
N MET A 142 -8.86 8.22 -9.54
CA MET A 142 -8.70 7.12 -8.57
C MET A 142 -8.35 7.61 -7.16
N VAL A 143 -7.62 8.72 -7.05
CA VAL A 143 -7.28 9.34 -5.76
C VAL A 143 -8.53 9.89 -5.09
N TYR A 144 -9.39 10.55 -5.87
CA TYR A 144 -10.64 11.09 -5.34
C TYR A 144 -11.68 10.00 -5.06
N ASP A 145 -11.71 8.92 -5.83
CA ASP A 145 -12.53 7.74 -5.49
C ASP A 145 -12.18 7.21 -4.09
N CYS A 146 -10.86 7.04 -3.82
CA CYS A 146 -10.41 6.61 -2.50
C CYS A 146 -10.76 7.63 -1.41
N TRP A 147 -10.60 8.93 -1.67
CA TRP A 147 -10.92 9.96 -0.69
C TRP A 147 -12.40 10.04 -0.38
N ASP A 148 -13.26 9.93 -1.38
CA ASP A 148 -14.71 9.91 -1.20
C ASP A 148 -15.16 8.72 -0.34
N VAL A 149 -14.54 7.54 -0.54
CA VAL A 149 -14.80 6.36 0.32
C VAL A 149 -14.28 6.58 1.75
N VAL A 150 -13.09 7.17 1.93
CA VAL A 150 -12.53 7.48 3.26
C VAL A 150 -13.44 8.44 4.02
N GLN A 151 -13.92 9.51 3.39
CA GLN A 151 -14.85 10.45 4.00
C GLN A 151 -16.20 9.80 4.34
N TRP A 152 -16.72 8.97 3.42
CA TRP A 152 -17.94 8.22 3.67
C TRP A 152 -17.78 7.25 4.85
N ALA A 153 -16.66 6.52 4.91
CA ALA A 153 -16.37 5.57 5.97
C ALA A 153 -16.24 6.24 7.34
N ALA A 154 -15.58 7.39 7.41
CA ALA A 154 -15.50 8.20 8.62
C ALA A 154 -16.89 8.56 9.15
N LYS A 155 -17.77 9.02 8.28
CA LYS A 155 -19.12 9.45 8.62
C LYS A 155 -20.06 8.30 9.01
N HIS A 156 -19.91 7.12 8.38
CA HIS A 156 -20.81 5.98 8.57
C HIS A 156 -20.20 4.82 9.36
N ALA A 157 -19.07 5.07 10.06
CA ALA A 157 -18.31 4.04 10.75
C ALA A 157 -19.16 3.15 11.68
N HIS A 158 -19.99 3.75 12.54
CA HIS A 158 -20.85 3.00 13.46
C HIS A 158 -21.91 2.18 12.72
N GLU A 159 -22.44 2.66 11.62
CA GLU A 159 -23.47 1.96 10.82
C GLU A 159 -22.91 0.69 10.18
N ILE A 160 -21.62 0.72 9.81
CA ILE A 160 -20.91 -0.43 9.24
C ILE A 160 -20.23 -1.30 10.32
N GLY A 161 -20.40 -0.95 11.60
CA GLY A 161 -19.90 -1.74 12.72
C GLY A 161 -18.44 -1.47 13.07
N ALA A 162 -17.94 -0.27 12.83
CA ALA A 162 -16.61 0.19 13.24
C ALA A 162 -16.70 1.26 14.33
N ASN A 163 -15.64 1.36 15.14
CA ASN A 163 -15.39 2.48 16.03
C ASN A 163 -14.02 3.11 15.74
N PRO A 164 -13.97 4.22 15.02
CA PRO A 164 -12.71 4.91 14.69
C PRO A 164 -11.94 5.43 15.91
N GLU A 165 -12.59 5.60 17.06
CA GLU A 165 -11.90 5.96 18.31
C GLU A 165 -10.94 4.86 18.80
N LYS A 166 -11.19 3.59 18.38
CA LYS A 166 -10.27 2.46 18.62
C LYS A 166 -9.14 2.39 17.57
N GLY A 167 -9.19 3.23 16.55
CA GLY A 167 -8.22 3.36 15.47
C GLY A 167 -8.91 3.52 14.11
N PHE A 168 -8.38 4.44 13.31
CA PHE A 168 -8.74 4.63 11.91
C PHE A 168 -7.48 4.56 11.06
N ILE A 169 -7.23 3.41 10.46
CA ILE A 169 -6.00 3.12 9.71
C ILE A 169 -6.32 3.08 8.23
N VAL A 170 -5.43 3.64 7.41
CA VAL A 170 -5.44 3.42 5.96
C VAL A 170 -4.18 2.67 5.59
N GLN A 171 -4.35 1.56 4.87
CA GLN A 171 -3.24 0.75 4.39
C GLN A 171 -3.31 0.60 2.88
N GLY A 172 -2.16 0.36 2.25
CA GLY A 172 -2.12 0.01 0.85
C GLY A 172 -0.76 -0.49 0.39
N SER A 173 -0.80 -1.21 -0.74
CA SER A 173 0.37 -1.81 -1.37
C SER A 173 0.72 -1.07 -2.65
N SER A 174 2.01 -0.77 -2.89
CA SER A 174 2.50 -0.15 -4.13
C SER A 174 1.81 1.20 -4.42
N SER A 175 1.08 1.32 -5.53
CA SER A 175 0.27 2.51 -5.83
C SER A 175 -0.84 2.74 -4.80
N GLY A 176 -1.34 1.69 -4.15
CA GLY A 176 -2.26 1.79 -3.02
C GLY A 176 -1.59 2.40 -1.78
N GLY A 177 -0.33 2.05 -1.51
CA GLY A 177 0.49 2.68 -0.46
C GLY A 177 0.68 4.17 -0.70
N GLN A 178 0.98 4.57 -1.95
CA GLN A 178 1.03 5.99 -2.31
C GLN A 178 -0.31 6.69 -2.07
N MET A 179 -1.42 6.04 -2.41
CA MET A 179 -2.74 6.62 -2.18
C MET A 179 -3.08 6.66 -0.68
N ALA A 180 -2.66 5.67 0.11
CA ALA A 180 -2.83 5.70 1.57
C ALA A 180 -2.11 6.92 2.20
N ASP A 181 -0.90 7.22 1.76
CA ASP A 181 -0.17 8.43 2.16
C ASP A 181 -0.94 9.70 1.80
N ILE A 182 -1.45 9.79 0.56
CA ILE A 182 -2.28 10.92 0.13
C ILE A 182 -3.54 11.07 1.00
N MET A 183 -4.19 9.97 1.39
CA MET A 183 -5.34 10.01 2.32
C MET A 183 -4.95 10.57 3.68
N GLY A 184 -3.75 10.22 4.17
CA GLY A 184 -3.20 10.81 5.40
C GLY A 184 -3.05 12.32 5.31
N HIS A 185 -2.51 12.82 4.22
CA HIS A 185 -2.39 14.25 3.95
C HIS A 185 -3.74 14.95 3.85
N PHE A 186 -4.68 14.39 3.07
CA PHE A 186 -6.03 14.95 2.98
C PHE A 186 -6.73 14.95 4.34
N SER A 187 -6.61 13.88 5.13
CA SER A 187 -7.19 13.80 6.47
C SER A 187 -6.73 14.95 7.38
N ARG A 188 -5.43 15.26 7.35
CA ARG A 188 -4.85 16.37 8.12
C ARG A 188 -5.30 17.73 7.57
N ASP A 189 -5.15 17.94 6.26
CA ASP A 189 -5.32 19.25 5.64
C ASP A 189 -6.79 19.68 5.55
N GLU A 190 -7.69 18.73 5.30
CA GLU A 190 -9.14 18.94 5.25
C GLU A 190 -9.83 18.72 6.62
N LYS A 191 -9.04 18.36 7.66
CA LYS A 191 -9.52 18.14 9.03
C LYS A 191 -10.65 17.11 9.10
N LEU A 192 -10.39 15.92 8.54
CA LEU A 192 -11.32 14.80 8.57
C LEU A 192 -11.72 14.45 10.01
N GLU A 193 -13.01 14.27 10.28
CA GLU A 193 -13.54 13.86 11.56
C GLU A 193 -14.40 12.57 11.43
N PRO A 194 -14.04 11.50 12.16
CA PRO A 194 -12.80 11.31 12.94
C PRO A 194 -11.56 11.24 12.02
N PRO A 195 -10.37 11.68 12.51
CA PRO A 195 -9.17 11.71 11.68
C PRO A 195 -8.56 10.32 11.48
N ILE A 196 -7.80 10.14 10.42
CA ILE A 196 -6.93 8.96 10.25
C ILE A 196 -5.89 8.95 11.39
N THR A 197 -5.72 7.80 12.04
CA THR A 197 -4.84 7.64 13.20
C THR A 197 -3.56 6.88 12.90
N GLY A 198 -3.44 6.27 11.72
CA GLY A 198 -2.26 5.53 11.29
C GLY A 198 -2.27 5.17 9.82
N LEU A 199 -1.09 5.02 9.25
CA LEU A 199 -0.87 4.62 7.85
C LEU A 199 0.06 3.40 7.79
N LEU A 200 -0.25 2.45 6.91
CA LEU A 200 0.64 1.34 6.57
C LEU A 200 0.90 1.34 5.06
N GLU A 201 2.14 1.52 4.69
CA GLU A 201 2.59 1.62 3.31
C GLU A 201 3.52 0.46 2.95
N ILE A 202 3.07 -0.39 2.03
CA ILE A 202 3.80 -1.57 1.58
C ILE A 202 4.37 -1.29 0.18
N CYS A 203 5.68 -1.41 0.00
CA CYS A 203 6.43 -1.18 -1.25
C CYS A 203 5.98 0.08 -2.01
N THR A 204 5.74 1.17 -1.29
CA THR A 204 5.23 2.42 -1.84
C THR A 204 6.25 3.20 -2.66
N SER A 205 5.76 4.04 -3.57
CA SER A 205 6.54 5.06 -4.28
C SER A 205 6.10 6.44 -3.85
N SER A 206 6.97 7.17 -3.15
CA SER A 206 6.64 8.49 -2.59
C SER A 206 7.07 9.66 -3.49
N CYS A 207 7.88 9.40 -4.54
CA CYS A 207 8.31 10.41 -5.49
C CYS A 207 8.74 9.78 -6.81
N GLN A 208 8.36 10.39 -7.93
CA GLN A 208 8.89 10.00 -9.24
C GLN A 208 10.33 10.51 -9.41
N TYR A 209 11.15 9.81 -10.21
CA TYR A 209 12.56 10.14 -10.41
C TYR A 209 12.76 11.57 -10.92
N ASP A 210 11.99 11.98 -11.94
CA ASP A 210 12.11 13.32 -12.55
C ASP A 210 11.65 14.46 -11.62
N ALA A 211 10.89 14.11 -10.57
CA ALA A 211 10.41 15.06 -9.55
C ALA A 211 11.27 15.07 -8.28
N MET A 212 12.23 14.13 -8.17
CA MET A 212 13.07 14.00 -6.97
C MET A 212 13.90 15.28 -6.76
N PRO A 213 13.79 15.92 -5.57
CA PRO A 213 14.64 17.08 -5.25
C PRO A 213 16.12 16.75 -5.35
N GLU A 214 16.90 17.68 -5.90
CA GLU A 214 18.34 17.50 -6.18
C GLU A 214 19.13 17.02 -4.96
N GLN A 215 18.77 17.49 -3.77
CA GLN A 215 19.41 17.10 -2.51
C GLN A 215 19.25 15.61 -2.17
N TYR A 216 18.22 14.93 -2.68
CA TYR A 216 17.93 13.53 -2.42
C TYR A 216 18.34 12.59 -3.57
N LYS A 217 18.61 13.13 -4.77
CA LYS A 217 19.03 12.32 -5.92
C LYS A 217 20.24 11.42 -5.65
N PRO A 218 21.28 11.88 -4.91
CA PRO A 218 22.42 11.01 -4.57
C PRO A 218 22.07 9.77 -3.74
N GLU A 219 20.92 9.77 -3.06
CA GLU A 219 20.42 8.64 -2.27
C GLU A 219 19.47 7.73 -3.07
N PHE A 220 19.00 8.15 -4.25
CA PHE A 220 18.07 7.39 -5.09
C PHE A 220 18.83 6.43 -6.02
N LEU A 221 19.53 5.48 -5.42
CA LEU A 221 20.42 4.54 -6.11
C LEU A 221 19.63 3.39 -6.79
N SER A 222 18.47 3.01 -6.25
CA SER A 222 17.66 1.90 -6.77
C SER A 222 17.19 2.14 -8.19
N TRP A 223 17.04 3.40 -8.61
CA TRP A 223 16.63 3.76 -9.96
C TRP A 223 17.58 3.31 -11.05
N ASP A 224 18.90 3.35 -10.78
CA ASP A 224 19.95 2.99 -11.74
C ASP A 224 20.49 1.57 -11.54
N GLN A 225 19.96 0.80 -10.58
CA GLN A 225 20.37 -0.57 -10.38
C GLN A 225 19.85 -1.51 -11.49
N ASP A 226 20.69 -2.46 -11.92
CA ASP A 226 20.30 -3.53 -12.84
C ASP A 226 19.47 -4.60 -12.10
N ILE A 227 18.20 -4.27 -11.83
CA ILE A 227 17.25 -5.19 -11.20
C ILE A 227 16.57 -6.03 -12.26
N LYS A 228 16.87 -7.33 -12.28
CA LYS A 228 16.24 -8.30 -13.20
C LYS A 228 15.09 -9.03 -12.53
N GLY A 229 13.99 -9.19 -13.27
CA GLY A 229 12.77 -9.85 -12.81
C GLY A 229 11.85 -8.92 -11.99
N GLY A 230 10.54 -9.16 -12.06
CA GLY A 230 9.52 -8.33 -11.42
C GLY A 230 9.26 -7.00 -12.15
N LEU A 231 8.96 -5.96 -11.38
CA LEU A 231 8.78 -4.61 -11.92
C LEU A 231 10.10 -4.12 -12.53
N THR A 232 10.05 -3.63 -13.76
CA THR A 232 11.19 -3.04 -14.45
C THR A 232 11.06 -1.52 -14.53
N ARG A 233 12.19 -0.83 -14.70
CA ARG A 233 12.21 0.63 -14.91
C ARG A 233 11.34 1.03 -16.11
N GLU A 234 11.45 0.31 -17.23
CA GLU A 234 10.63 0.56 -18.43
C GLU A 234 9.14 0.35 -18.15
N GLY A 235 8.80 -0.72 -17.42
CA GLY A 235 7.44 -0.98 -16.97
C GLY A 235 6.90 0.16 -16.11
N LEU A 236 7.68 0.64 -15.16
CA LEU A 236 7.30 1.76 -14.28
C LEU A 236 7.08 3.05 -15.09
N LEU A 237 7.97 3.39 -16.02
CA LEU A 237 7.80 4.56 -16.88
C LEU A 237 6.55 4.44 -17.76
N ARG A 238 6.28 3.25 -18.32
CA ARG A 238 5.04 2.99 -19.06
C ARG A 238 3.80 3.18 -18.18
N PHE A 239 3.86 2.77 -16.92
CA PHE A 239 2.75 2.97 -15.97
C PHE A 239 2.48 4.46 -15.72
N PHE A 240 3.51 5.27 -15.54
CA PHE A 240 3.34 6.72 -15.40
C PHE A 240 2.69 7.36 -16.63
N GLN A 241 3.00 6.88 -17.83
CA GLN A 241 2.34 7.33 -19.07
C GLN A 241 0.86 6.91 -19.11
N LEU A 242 0.56 5.65 -18.83
CA LEU A 242 -0.81 5.14 -18.83
C LEU A 242 -1.73 5.87 -17.83
N THR A 243 -1.20 6.19 -16.66
CA THR A 243 -1.95 6.85 -15.58
C THR A 243 -2.03 8.37 -15.74
N GLY A 244 -1.30 8.95 -16.69
CA GLY A 244 -1.16 10.40 -16.83
C GLY A 244 -0.23 11.04 -15.80
N ALA A 245 0.37 10.25 -14.91
CA ALA A 245 1.28 10.75 -13.88
C ALA A 245 2.58 11.35 -14.47
N ALA A 246 2.99 10.89 -15.67
CA ALA A 246 4.13 11.44 -16.39
C ALA A 246 3.88 12.87 -16.91
N GLU A 247 2.64 13.31 -17.04
CA GLU A 247 2.30 14.67 -17.53
C GLU A 247 2.66 15.74 -16.49
N ASN A 248 2.61 15.39 -15.19
CA ASN A 248 3.01 16.28 -14.10
C ASN A 248 3.63 15.48 -12.95
N PRO A 249 4.89 15.03 -13.08
CA PRO A 249 5.55 14.20 -12.08
C PRO A 249 5.73 14.90 -10.73
N SER A 250 5.84 16.24 -10.72
CA SER A 250 6.01 17.03 -9.50
C SER A 250 4.70 17.34 -8.78
N HIS A 251 3.56 16.97 -9.34
CA HIS A 251 2.29 17.15 -8.63
C HIS A 251 2.25 16.25 -7.39
N HIS A 252 1.87 16.79 -6.24
CA HIS A 252 1.88 16.05 -4.97
C HIS A 252 1.02 14.77 -4.97
N LEU A 253 -0.03 14.67 -5.80
CA LEU A 253 -0.80 13.42 -5.99
C LEU A 253 -0.04 12.35 -6.81
N ASN A 254 1.09 12.69 -7.42
CA ASN A 254 2.00 11.80 -8.13
C ASN A 254 3.32 11.60 -7.38
N SER A 255 3.67 12.55 -6.52
CA SER A 255 4.91 12.58 -5.73
C SER A 255 4.63 13.19 -4.35
N PRO A 256 4.05 12.40 -3.41
CA PRO A 256 3.66 12.89 -2.08
C PRO A 256 4.79 13.51 -1.26
N LEU A 257 6.04 13.10 -1.50
CA LEU A 257 7.23 13.77 -0.92
C LEU A 257 7.22 15.30 -1.13
N LEU A 258 6.54 15.77 -2.17
CA LEU A 258 6.43 17.21 -2.55
C LEU A 258 5.14 17.84 -2.03
N TRP A 259 4.56 17.33 -0.95
CA TRP A 259 3.29 17.86 -0.44
C TRP A 259 3.40 19.32 -0.04
N PRO A 260 2.54 20.24 -0.56
CA PRO A 260 2.70 21.67 -0.40
C PRO A 260 2.70 22.19 1.05
N SER A 261 1.91 21.59 1.93
CA SER A 261 1.83 21.93 3.35
C SER A 261 2.89 21.23 4.21
N GLY A 262 3.83 20.50 3.59
CA GLY A 262 4.79 19.65 4.31
C GLY A 262 4.15 18.42 4.96
N HIS A 263 4.88 17.79 5.87
CA HIS A 263 4.47 16.50 6.45
C HIS A 263 4.20 16.56 7.95
N GLN A 264 4.51 17.67 8.60
CA GLN A 264 4.29 17.84 10.03
C GLN A 264 2.82 17.59 10.39
N GLY A 265 2.57 16.86 11.47
CA GLY A 265 1.23 16.56 11.96
C GLY A 265 0.51 15.41 11.22
N LEU A 266 1.17 14.69 10.33
CA LEU A 266 0.64 13.45 9.79
C LEU A 266 0.45 12.41 10.89
N ALA A 267 -0.48 11.49 10.66
CA ALA A 267 -0.62 10.29 11.46
C ALA A 267 0.66 9.45 11.43
N PRO A 268 0.93 8.62 12.45
CA PRO A 268 2.04 7.66 12.43
C PRO A 268 2.03 6.77 11.19
N VAL A 269 3.20 6.48 10.62
CA VAL A 269 3.35 5.71 9.39
C VAL A 269 4.25 4.49 9.62
N VAL A 270 3.84 3.33 9.14
CA VAL A 270 4.70 2.16 9.03
C VAL A 270 5.05 1.93 7.56
N PHE A 271 6.34 1.76 7.28
CA PHE A 271 6.85 1.40 5.96
C PHE A 271 7.35 -0.03 5.93
N GLN A 272 6.86 -0.81 4.98
CA GLN A 272 7.42 -2.10 4.60
C GLN A 272 8.07 -1.96 3.21
N VAL A 273 9.41 -1.91 3.19
CA VAL A 273 10.19 -1.58 2.00
C VAL A 273 10.84 -2.83 1.42
N HIS A 274 10.62 -3.09 0.15
CA HIS A 274 11.23 -4.21 -0.56
C HIS A 274 12.61 -3.81 -1.08
N GLY A 275 13.65 -4.60 -0.73
CA GLY A 275 15.04 -4.23 -0.97
C GLY A 275 15.45 -4.26 -2.45
N ARG A 276 14.89 -5.20 -3.22
CA ARG A 276 15.15 -5.37 -4.65
C ARG A 276 14.09 -4.70 -5.50
N ASP A 277 13.89 -3.40 -5.29
CA ASP A 277 12.81 -2.63 -5.90
C ASP A 277 13.30 -1.27 -6.39
N PHE A 278 12.87 -0.84 -7.59
CA PHE A 278 13.22 0.48 -8.16
C PHE A 278 12.68 1.65 -7.35
N VAL A 279 11.56 1.45 -6.63
CA VAL A 279 10.95 2.49 -5.81
C VAL A 279 11.46 2.48 -4.36
N ARG A 280 12.31 1.52 -3.98
CA ARG A 280 12.86 1.35 -2.63
C ARG A 280 13.33 2.67 -2.01
N ASP A 281 14.23 3.36 -2.70
CA ASP A 281 14.89 4.51 -2.10
C ASP A 281 13.96 5.72 -1.97
N THR A 282 12.89 5.80 -2.77
CA THR A 282 11.90 6.86 -2.59
C THR A 282 11.19 6.71 -1.24
N ALA A 283 10.84 5.49 -0.86
CA ALA A 283 10.22 5.19 0.43
C ALA A 283 11.20 5.42 1.61
N LEU A 284 12.47 5.02 1.44
CA LEU A 284 13.52 5.25 2.45
C LEU A 284 13.78 6.74 2.68
N ILE A 285 13.86 7.53 1.60
CA ILE A 285 14.03 8.99 1.67
C ILE A 285 12.81 9.60 2.37
N TYR A 286 11.62 9.19 1.97
CA TYR A 286 10.39 9.74 2.50
C TYR A 286 10.21 9.44 3.99
N GLU A 287 10.44 8.19 4.42
CA GLU A 287 10.43 7.83 5.85
C GLU A 287 11.33 8.76 6.68
N ARG A 288 12.56 9.02 6.19
CA ARG A 288 13.48 9.94 6.85
C ARG A 288 12.93 11.36 6.93
N VAL A 289 12.39 11.88 5.82
CA VAL A 289 11.80 13.22 5.78
C VAL A 289 10.63 13.34 6.77
N LEU A 290 9.75 12.35 6.81
CA LEU A 290 8.66 12.31 7.79
C LEU A 290 9.18 12.35 9.22
N ARG A 291 10.14 11.51 9.55
CA ARG A 291 10.75 11.42 10.87
C ARG A 291 11.46 12.72 11.28
N GLU A 292 12.18 13.35 10.36
CA GLU A 292 12.83 14.65 10.57
C GLU A 292 11.81 15.78 10.80
N GLN A 293 10.60 15.66 10.27
CA GLN A 293 9.49 16.58 10.51
C GLN A 293 8.62 16.19 11.73
N GLY A 294 9.07 15.23 12.54
CA GLY A 294 8.42 14.85 13.79
C GLY A 294 7.26 13.86 13.66
N VAL A 295 7.05 13.28 12.49
CA VAL A 295 6.08 12.18 12.31
C VAL A 295 6.65 10.90 12.93
N LYS A 296 5.83 10.17 13.70
CA LYS A 296 6.22 8.87 14.23
C LYS A 296 6.26 7.85 13.10
N THR A 297 7.42 7.22 12.85
CA THR A 297 7.57 6.21 11.81
C THR A 297 8.09 4.89 12.36
N LYS A 298 7.73 3.78 11.71
CA LYS A 298 8.42 2.50 11.79
C LYS A 298 8.83 2.08 10.39
N LEU A 299 10.02 1.50 10.27
CA LEU A 299 10.56 1.03 9.00
C LEU A 299 10.96 -0.44 9.13
N LYS A 300 10.50 -1.26 8.21
CA LYS A 300 10.93 -2.64 7.98
C LYS A 300 11.41 -2.77 6.55
N VAL A 301 12.62 -3.30 6.36
CA VAL A 301 13.17 -3.57 5.04
C VAL A 301 13.35 -5.06 4.84
N TYR A 302 13.04 -5.54 3.64
CA TYR A 302 13.19 -6.94 3.22
C TYR A 302 14.30 -7.02 2.15
N PRO A 303 15.58 -7.21 2.57
CA PRO A 303 16.71 -7.25 1.63
C PRO A 303 16.52 -8.33 0.59
N GLY A 304 16.82 -8.02 -0.67
CA GLY A 304 16.74 -8.95 -1.79
C GLY A 304 15.34 -9.33 -2.26
N ALA A 305 14.31 -8.85 -1.58
CA ALA A 305 12.93 -9.12 -1.94
C ALA A 305 12.46 -8.16 -3.06
N PRO A 306 11.92 -8.66 -4.19
CA PRO A 306 11.43 -7.82 -5.28
C PRO A 306 10.09 -7.16 -4.95
N HIS A 307 9.70 -6.16 -5.75
CA HIS A 307 8.41 -5.48 -5.65
C HIS A 307 7.25 -6.45 -5.60
N GLY A 308 6.39 -6.34 -4.60
CA GLY A 308 5.21 -7.21 -4.43
C GLY A 308 5.53 -8.69 -4.13
N PHE A 309 6.71 -8.99 -3.59
CA PHE A 309 7.15 -10.37 -3.35
C PHE A 309 6.20 -11.14 -2.43
N ASN A 310 5.61 -10.48 -1.46
CA ASN A 310 4.67 -11.09 -0.52
C ASN A 310 3.46 -11.71 -1.22
N THR A 311 2.97 -11.10 -2.30
CA THR A 311 1.89 -11.65 -3.13
C THR A 311 2.43 -12.64 -4.17
N LEU A 312 3.54 -12.31 -4.84
CA LEU A 312 4.12 -13.15 -5.90
C LEU A 312 4.62 -14.51 -5.36
N PHE A 313 5.14 -14.54 -4.13
CA PHE A 313 5.79 -15.68 -3.49
C PHE A 313 5.17 -16.01 -2.12
N CYS A 314 3.85 -15.89 -2.01
CA CYS A 314 3.11 -15.97 -0.74
C CYS A 314 3.33 -17.28 0.08
N ASN A 315 3.90 -18.34 -0.53
CA ASN A 315 4.23 -19.60 0.13
C ASN A 315 5.65 -19.65 0.73
N THR A 316 6.46 -18.58 0.57
CA THR A 316 7.83 -18.54 1.09
C THR A 316 7.88 -18.08 2.55
N GLU A 317 8.95 -18.43 3.25
CA GLU A 317 9.12 -18.05 4.67
C GLU A 317 9.28 -16.51 4.80
N ILE A 318 9.97 -15.87 3.85
CA ILE A 318 10.09 -14.41 3.85
C ILE A 318 8.73 -13.72 3.64
N ALA A 319 7.82 -14.30 2.84
CA ALA A 319 6.47 -13.76 2.68
C ALA A 319 5.64 -13.95 3.96
N LYS A 320 5.73 -15.09 4.63
CA LYS A 320 5.09 -15.32 5.93
C LYS A 320 5.61 -14.34 7.00
N GLN A 321 6.93 -14.08 7.00
CA GLN A 321 7.51 -13.06 7.87
C GLN A 321 6.96 -11.67 7.57
N HIS A 322 6.78 -11.31 6.29
CA HIS A 322 6.17 -10.06 5.87
C HIS A 322 4.74 -9.92 6.43
N GLU A 323 3.92 -10.97 6.34
CA GLU A 323 2.55 -10.96 6.87
C GLU A 323 2.53 -10.81 8.41
N ASN A 324 3.43 -11.49 9.12
CA ASN A 324 3.58 -11.31 10.57
C ASN A 324 4.00 -9.87 10.91
N ASP A 325 4.93 -9.29 10.18
CA ASP A 325 5.35 -7.89 10.34
C ASP A 325 4.19 -6.92 10.01
N THR A 326 3.30 -7.28 9.08
CA THR A 326 2.08 -6.53 8.75
C THR A 326 1.10 -6.51 9.93
N ILE A 327 0.88 -7.65 10.58
CA ILE A 327 0.07 -7.74 11.82
C ILE A 327 0.70 -6.86 12.92
N GLU A 328 1.99 -6.98 13.16
CA GLU A 328 2.70 -6.18 14.16
C GLU A 328 2.71 -4.66 13.82
N ALA A 329 2.66 -4.30 12.54
CA ALA A 329 2.50 -2.92 12.10
C ALA A 329 1.13 -2.34 12.52
N ILE A 330 0.05 -3.04 12.21
CA ILE A 330 -1.31 -2.64 12.61
C ILE A 330 -1.43 -2.58 14.13
N LYS A 331 -0.93 -3.59 14.84
CA LYS A 331 -0.92 -3.62 16.30
C LYS A 331 -0.20 -2.42 16.92
N TRP A 332 0.95 -2.03 16.36
CA TRP A 332 1.65 -0.84 16.81
C TRP A 332 0.86 0.44 16.52
N LEU A 333 0.27 0.60 15.35
CA LEU A 333 -0.55 1.77 15.04
C LEU A 333 -1.74 1.89 15.98
N LEU A 334 -2.41 0.78 16.28
CA LEU A 334 -3.54 0.74 17.24
C LEU A 334 -3.09 1.06 18.68
N SER A 335 -1.89 0.65 19.09
CA SER A 335 -1.39 0.95 20.44
C SER A 335 -1.19 2.46 20.66
N LEU A 336 -0.86 3.21 19.61
CA LEU A 336 -0.65 4.66 19.70
C LEU A 336 -1.95 5.46 19.86
N VAL A 337 -3.09 4.85 19.57
CA VAL A 337 -4.40 5.48 19.79
C VAL A 337 -4.75 5.47 21.27
N ASN A 338 -4.39 4.39 21.98
CA ASN A 338 -4.65 4.23 23.41
C ASN A 338 -3.76 5.13 24.29
N ASP A 339 -2.69 5.68 23.74
CA ASP A 339 -1.72 6.57 24.42
C ASP A 339 -2.06 8.07 24.23
N ARG A 340 -3.16 8.40 23.53
CA ARG A 340 -3.67 9.76 23.31
C ARG A 340 -4.73 10.07 24.36
#